data_cfa782e447254583fee67cf4698697bb
#
_entry.id   cfa782e447254583fee67cf4698697bb
#
_cell.length_a   1.000
_cell.length_b   1.000
_cell.length_c   1.000
_cell.angle_alpha   90.00
_cell.angle_beta   90.00
_cell.angle_gamma   90.00
#
_symmetry.space_group_name_H-M   'P 1'
#
loop_
_entity.id
_entity.type
_entity.pdbx_description
1 polymer ?
#
loop_
_entity_poly.entity_id
_entity_poly.type
_entity_poly.pdbx_seq_one_letter_code
_entity_poly.pdbx_strand_id
1 'polypeptide(L)'
;MNVTRRDFFIGAAAAAAVPGVAKAMQAAGGKDPSLSVFMSDIHVACAGIKTKWGAQPDYQNPLFEKAVDEVLAMNPLPARVVVFGDVALWFGWRQDYEKSLPAFDRLKAAGIEVFVTTGNHDHREPMFKCHPHQAEITPVPGRLVSVIDLGSADLFLMDSLQENPEGEGSGNAVDGALDEAQQQWLLKAAKEAKRPFFVGAHHDPDEVRIGDKKLTIALEDNPLFTGYVCGHHHRYFRKWYHAGYSKRHVTRLVCLPSTGWWGDIGYALMRTYPDRAELSLVENDYFFPHPLKPGEKRPPEWDDIIAENKGAVSVFHY
;
A
#
# COMPACT_ATOMS: atom_id res chain seq x y z
N MET A 1 39.00 -0.22 36.42
CA MET A 1 37.91 0.73 36.69
C MET A 1 36.65 0.24 35.93
N ASN A 2 35.73 -0.31 36.67
CA ASN A 2 34.46 -0.79 36.11
C ASN A 2 33.50 0.39 35.87
N VAL A 3 33.11 0.59 34.64
CA VAL A 3 32.02 1.53 34.30
C VAL A 3 30.75 0.70 34.12
N THR A 4 29.80 0.89 35.01
CA THR A 4 28.51 0.20 35.06
C THR A 4 27.51 0.82 34.11
N ARG A 5 26.66 -0.04 33.52
CA ARG A 5 25.54 0.25 32.60
C ARG A 5 24.40 1.05 33.29
N ARG A 6 24.60 2.28 33.69
CA ARG A 6 23.53 3.04 34.37
C ARG A 6 23.51 4.55 34.12
N ASP A 7 23.90 5.04 32.96
CA ASP A 7 23.77 6.47 32.66
C ASP A 7 23.42 6.75 31.19
N PHE A 8 22.28 6.19 30.71
CA PHE A 8 21.66 6.59 29.44
C PHE A 8 20.14 6.72 29.59
N PHE A 9 19.70 7.58 30.49
CA PHE A 9 18.34 8.09 30.54
C PHE A 9 18.40 9.56 30.86
N ILE A 10 18.39 10.43 29.85
CA ILE A 10 17.84 11.81 29.94
C ILE A 10 17.67 12.29 28.50
N GLY A 11 16.41 12.54 28.13
CA GLY A 11 16.06 13.17 26.87
C GLY A 11 14.71 12.74 26.29
N ALA A 12 13.74 12.36 27.12
CA ALA A 12 12.36 12.30 26.65
C ALA A 12 11.83 13.73 26.53
N ALA A 13 11.87 14.28 25.31
CA ALA A 13 11.07 15.45 24.97
C ALA A 13 9.61 15.05 25.14
N ALA A 14 8.94 15.59 26.15
CA ALA A 14 7.51 15.43 26.35
C ALA A 14 6.81 16.14 25.17
N ALA A 15 6.40 15.37 24.17
CA ALA A 15 5.44 15.82 23.18
C ALA A 15 4.17 16.15 23.95
N ALA A 16 3.80 17.41 24.01
CA ALA A 16 2.55 17.86 24.60
C ALA A 16 1.41 17.18 23.84
N ALA A 17 0.75 16.21 24.50
CA ALA A 17 -0.40 15.52 23.95
C ALA A 17 -1.50 16.57 23.69
N VAL A 18 -1.90 16.72 22.43
CA VAL A 18 -3.06 17.53 22.05
C VAL A 18 -4.28 16.92 22.74
N PRO A 19 -5.03 17.63 23.59
CA PRO A 19 -6.10 17.06 24.41
C PRO A 19 -7.22 16.37 23.61
N GLY A 20 -7.39 16.72 22.33
CA GLY A 20 -8.35 16.09 21.41
C GLY A 20 -7.96 14.69 20.98
N VAL A 21 -6.66 14.39 20.83
CA VAL A 21 -6.16 13.08 20.42
C VAL A 21 -6.32 12.07 21.57
N ALA A 22 -6.03 12.47 22.81
CA ALA A 22 -6.20 11.62 23.98
C ALA A 22 -7.69 11.24 24.21
N LYS A 23 -8.63 12.14 23.90
CA LYS A 23 -10.07 11.88 24.05
C LYS A 23 -10.60 10.96 22.94
N ALA A 24 -10.04 11.03 21.72
CA ALA A 24 -10.34 10.11 20.63
C ALA A 24 -9.81 8.70 20.93
N MET A 25 -8.60 8.57 21.50
CA MET A 25 -8.03 7.28 21.90
C MET A 25 -8.79 6.60 23.07
N GLN A 26 -9.43 7.35 23.96
CA GLN A 26 -10.27 6.81 25.03
C GLN A 26 -11.66 6.34 24.57
N ALA A 27 -12.15 6.84 23.44
CA ALA A 27 -13.45 6.46 22.86
C ALA A 27 -13.32 5.32 21.82
N ALA A 28 -12.12 5.01 21.34
CA ALA A 28 -11.89 3.95 20.37
C ALA A 28 -11.81 2.60 21.10
N GLY A 29 -12.73 1.71 20.84
CA GLY A 29 -12.56 0.28 21.12
C GLY A 29 -11.23 -0.18 20.52
N GLY A 30 -10.55 -1.18 21.13
CA GLY A 30 -9.20 -1.63 20.77
C GLY A 30 -9.01 -1.86 19.26
N LYS A 31 -7.75 -2.10 18.85
CA LYS A 31 -7.42 -2.45 17.47
C LYS A 31 -7.92 -3.85 17.12
N ASP A 32 -8.38 -4.02 15.89
CA ASP A 32 -8.71 -5.34 15.35
C ASP A 32 -7.47 -5.95 14.64
N PRO A 33 -6.83 -6.98 15.20
CA PRO A 33 -5.63 -7.56 14.61
C PRO A 33 -5.87 -8.23 13.26
N SER A 34 -7.12 -8.58 12.94
CA SER A 34 -7.51 -9.19 11.67
C SER A 34 -7.83 -8.17 10.58
N LEU A 35 -7.93 -6.87 10.92
CA LEU A 35 -8.29 -5.80 10.01
C LEU A 35 -7.05 -5.01 9.58
N SER A 36 -6.86 -4.90 8.28
CA SER A 36 -5.84 -4.07 7.64
C SER A 36 -6.48 -3.15 6.61
N VAL A 37 -5.92 -1.97 6.42
CA VAL A 37 -6.30 -1.05 5.33
C VAL A 37 -5.24 -1.12 4.25
N PHE A 38 -5.66 -1.34 3.00
CA PHE A 38 -4.81 -1.34 1.83
C PHE A 38 -5.07 -0.09 1.01
N MET A 39 -4.04 0.71 0.82
CA MET A 39 -4.02 1.92 0.01
C MET A 39 -3.01 1.75 -1.12
N SER A 40 -3.19 2.45 -2.23
CA SER A 40 -2.26 2.50 -3.34
C SER A 40 -2.34 3.85 -4.03
N ASP A 41 -1.31 4.18 -4.78
CA ASP A 41 -1.38 5.34 -5.71
C ASP A 41 -1.85 6.62 -4.99
N ILE A 42 -1.23 6.94 -3.87
CA ILE A 42 -1.61 8.11 -3.06
C ILE A 42 -1.15 9.43 -3.68
N HIS A 43 -0.09 9.41 -4.50
CA HIS A 43 0.40 10.50 -5.33
C HIS A 43 0.44 11.86 -4.64
N VAL A 44 0.99 11.89 -3.44
CA VAL A 44 1.13 13.15 -2.70
C VAL A 44 2.16 14.05 -3.39
N ALA A 45 1.85 15.30 -3.52
CA ALA A 45 2.69 16.29 -4.17
C ALA A 45 3.03 17.46 -3.24
N CYS A 46 4.27 17.92 -3.30
CA CYS A 46 4.66 19.19 -2.70
C CYS A 46 4.09 20.37 -3.52
N ALA A 47 4.06 21.54 -2.89
CA ALA A 47 3.55 22.75 -3.56
C ALA A 47 4.41 23.15 -4.76
N GLY A 48 3.76 23.63 -5.82
CA GLY A 48 4.43 24.23 -6.98
C GLY A 48 4.78 23.26 -8.10
N ILE A 49 4.50 21.97 -7.99
CA ILE A 49 4.66 21.03 -9.09
C ILE A 49 3.65 21.34 -10.19
N LYS A 50 4.15 21.61 -11.39
CA LYS A 50 3.34 21.73 -12.60
C LYS A 50 3.54 20.47 -13.42
N THR A 51 2.49 19.67 -13.57
CA THR A 51 2.52 18.54 -14.50
C THR A 51 1.69 18.86 -15.75
N LYS A 52 2.15 18.38 -16.90
CA LYS A 52 1.37 18.50 -18.15
C LYS A 52 0.06 17.71 -18.12
N TRP A 53 -0.10 16.82 -17.15
CA TRP A 53 -1.28 15.95 -16.95
C TRP A 53 -2.30 16.54 -15.95
N GLY A 54 -2.12 17.80 -15.54
CA GLY A 54 -3.11 18.51 -14.71
C GLY A 54 -3.14 18.08 -13.26
N ALA A 55 -2.07 17.48 -12.74
CA ALA A 55 -1.97 17.21 -11.30
C ALA A 55 -2.13 18.51 -10.50
N GLN A 56 -3.02 18.48 -9.54
CA GLN A 56 -3.37 19.60 -8.68
C GLN A 56 -3.17 19.20 -7.22
N PRO A 57 -2.03 19.53 -6.60
CA PRO A 57 -1.74 19.15 -5.20
C PRO A 57 -2.86 19.52 -4.23
N ASP A 58 -3.53 20.64 -4.45
CA ASP A 58 -4.64 21.10 -3.63
C ASP A 58 -5.90 20.22 -3.75
N TYR A 59 -5.96 19.35 -4.76
CA TYR A 59 -7.06 18.42 -4.93
C TYR A 59 -6.71 17.01 -4.44
N GLN A 60 -5.57 16.46 -4.85
CA GLN A 60 -5.22 15.06 -4.57
C GLN A 60 -4.69 14.83 -3.16
N ASN A 61 -3.91 15.76 -2.58
CA ASN A 61 -3.44 15.61 -1.22
C ASN A 61 -4.60 15.51 -0.21
N PRO A 62 -5.69 16.32 -0.31
CA PRO A 62 -6.87 16.16 0.53
C PRO A 62 -7.58 14.80 0.43
N LEU A 63 -7.48 14.08 -0.69
CA LEU A 63 -8.08 12.75 -0.83
C LEU A 63 -7.37 11.73 0.07
N PHE A 64 -6.03 11.75 0.08
CA PHE A 64 -5.26 10.93 1.00
C PHE A 64 -5.52 11.30 2.47
N GLU A 65 -5.53 12.61 2.79
CA GLU A 65 -5.87 13.08 4.15
C GLU A 65 -7.26 12.61 4.59
N LYS A 66 -8.26 12.68 3.69
CA LYS A 66 -9.61 12.19 3.94
C LYS A 66 -9.62 10.68 4.23
N ALA A 67 -8.90 9.88 3.43
CA ALA A 67 -8.78 8.44 3.67
C ALA A 67 -8.18 8.15 5.06
N VAL A 68 -7.15 8.90 5.46
CA VAL A 68 -6.56 8.79 6.81
C VAL A 68 -7.57 9.19 7.91
N ASP A 69 -8.35 10.24 7.70
CA ASP A 69 -9.42 10.65 8.64
C ASP A 69 -10.47 9.54 8.80
N GLU A 70 -10.90 8.93 7.70
CA GLU A 70 -11.86 7.82 7.71
C GLU A 70 -11.31 6.60 8.44
N VAL A 71 -10.02 6.25 8.22
CA VAL A 71 -9.36 5.15 8.92
C VAL A 71 -9.29 5.42 10.43
N LEU A 72 -8.94 6.64 10.83
CA LEU A 72 -8.86 7.04 12.24
C LEU A 72 -10.25 7.10 12.92
N ALA A 73 -11.32 7.22 12.15
CA ALA A 73 -12.70 7.19 12.64
C ALA A 73 -13.26 5.76 12.80
N MET A 74 -12.56 4.73 12.34
CA MET A 74 -13.01 3.33 12.46
C MET A 74 -13.07 2.88 13.93
N ASN A 75 -14.02 2.01 14.22
CA ASN A 75 -14.15 1.37 15.53
C ASN A 75 -14.61 -0.10 15.37
N PRO A 76 -13.75 -1.10 15.64
CA PRO A 76 -12.36 -0.96 16.11
C PRO A 76 -11.43 -0.37 15.06
N LEU A 77 -10.30 0.20 15.49
CA LEU A 77 -9.24 0.65 14.59
C LEU A 77 -8.60 -0.55 13.87
N PRO A 78 -8.14 -0.40 12.62
CA PRO A 78 -7.33 -1.42 11.97
C PRO A 78 -5.98 -1.57 12.69
N ALA A 79 -5.40 -2.76 12.65
CA ALA A 79 -4.07 -2.97 13.21
C ALA A 79 -2.99 -2.29 12.35
N ARG A 80 -3.20 -2.21 11.04
CA ARG A 80 -2.21 -1.70 10.09
C ARG A 80 -2.81 -1.04 8.86
N VAL A 81 -1.99 -0.16 8.26
CA VAL A 81 -2.18 0.41 6.92
C VAL A 81 -1.01 -0.04 6.05
N VAL A 82 -1.29 -0.54 4.86
CA VAL A 82 -0.30 -0.98 3.88
C VAL A 82 -0.48 -0.16 2.61
N VAL A 83 0.59 0.49 2.14
CA VAL A 83 0.58 1.30 0.92
C VAL A 83 1.36 0.58 -0.18
N PHE A 84 0.68 0.30 -1.28
CA PHE A 84 1.17 -0.47 -2.41
C PHE A 84 1.85 0.41 -3.48
N GLY A 85 2.67 1.37 -3.05
CA GLY A 85 3.49 2.20 -3.94
C GLY A 85 2.81 3.46 -4.45
N ASP A 86 3.55 4.19 -5.28
CA ASP A 86 3.22 5.50 -5.82
C ASP A 86 2.79 6.48 -4.71
N VAL A 87 3.70 6.62 -3.73
CA VAL A 87 3.55 7.58 -2.64
C VAL A 87 3.78 9.00 -3.15
N ALA A 88 4.85 9.20 -3.92
CA ALA A 88 5.14 10.48 -4.58
C ALA A 88 4.30 10.65 -5.86
N LEU A 89 4.05 11.91 -6.25
CA LEU A 89 3.21 12.20 -7.41
C LEU A 89 3.80 11.67 -8.72
N TRP A 90 5.12 11.92 -8.99
CA TRP A 90 5.63 11.72 -10.35
C TRP A 90 7.09 11.30 -10.47
N PHE A 91 8.01 11.98 -9.77
CA PHE A 91 9.45 11.81 -9.91
C PHE A 91 10.15 11.47 -8.59
N GLY A 92 9.42 11.00 -7.61
CA GLY A 92 9.95 10.58 -6.33
C GLY A 92 10.71 11.68 -5.59
N TRP A 93 10.27 12.92 -5.69
CA TRP A 93 10.88 14.02 -4.95
C TRP A 93 10.74 13.80 -3.45
N ARG A 94 11.82 13.99 -2.71
CA ARG A 94 11.81 13.86 -1.25
C ARG A 94 10.74 14.72 -0.59
N GLN A 95 10.49 15.91 -1.12
CA GLN A 95 9.45 16.82 -0.62
C GLN A 95 8.03 16.26 -0.74
N ASP A 96 7.77 15.37 -1.70
CA ASP A 96 6.48 14.70 -1.82
C ASP A 96 6.29 13.72 -0.65
N TYR A 97 7.32 12.91 -0.31
CA TYR A 97 7.28 12.03 0.85
C TYR A 97 7.17 12.83 2.16
N GLU A 98 7.98 13.88 2.32
CA GLU A 98 7.91 14.76 3.51
C GLU A 98 6.50 15.35 3.68
N LYS A 99 5.82 15.68 2.58
CA LYS A 99 4.45 16.16 2.60
C LYS A 99 3.44 15.12 3.08
N SER A 100 3.70 13.83 2.85
CA SER A 100 2.82 12.73 3.29
C SER A 100 3.01 12.36 4.78
N LEU A 101 4.17 12.68 5.38
CA LEU A 101 4.52 12.25 6.73
C LEU A 101 3.50 12.64 7.81
N PRO A 102 2.94 13.87 7.86
CA PRO A 102 1.97 14.22 8.90
C PRO A 102 0.75 13.29 8.94
N ALA A 103 0.26 12.83 7.78
CA ALA A 103 -0.85 11.89 7.68
C ALA A 103 -0.45 10.50 8.21
N PHE A 104 0.71 10.00 7.82
CA PHE A 104 1.26 8.73 8.34
C PHE A 104 1.56 8.79 9.85
N ASP A 105 2.05 9.92 10.35
CA ASP A 105 2.34 10.08 11.77
C ASP A 105 1.06 10.08 12.63
N ARG A 106 -0.06 10.57 12.10
CA ARG A 106 -1.37 10.46 12.75
C ARG A 106 -1.81 8.99 12.90
N LEU A 107 -1.62 8.17 11.86
CA LEU A 107 -1.90 6.72 11.93
C LEU A 107 -1.01 6.04 12.98
N LYS A 108 0.30 6.30 12.94
CA LYS A 108 1.26 5.76 13.92
C LYS A 108 0.95 6.21 15.35
N ALA A 109 0.57 7.48 15.55
CA ALA A 109 0.17 8.02 16.85
C ALA A 109 -1.09 7.34 17.42
N ALA A 110 -1.99 6.84 16.54
CA ALA A 110 -3.14 6.01 16.93
C ALA A 110 -2.76 4.54 17.19
N GLY A 111 -1.47 4.19 17.07
CA GLY A 111 -0.94 2.84 17.27
C GLY A 111 -1.16 1.92 16.06
N ILE A 112 -1.48 2.46 14.89
CA ILE A 112 -1.63 1.70 13.64
C ILE A 112 -0.23 1.53 13.02
N GLU A 113 0.13 0.30 12.68
CA GLU A 113 1.37 0.02 11.95
C GLU A 113 1.24 0.50 10.50
N VAL A 114 2.31 1.11 9.96
CA VAL A 114 2.33 1.61 8.58
C VAL A 114 3.44 0.93 7.82
N PHE A 115 3.08 0.27 6.72
CA PHE A 115 3.99 -0.36 5.79
C PHE A 115 3.85 0.32 4.42
N VAL A 116 4.97 0.56 3.75
CA VAL A 116 4.99 1.12 2.40
C VAL A 116 5.92 0.32 1.51
N THR A 117 5.59 0.20 0.23
CA THR A 117 6.51 -0.23 -0.81
C THR A 117 6.59 0.83 -1.91
N THR A 118 7.43 0.62 -2.90
CA THR A 118 7.61 1.56 -4.02
C THR A 118 6.69 1.22 -5.19
N GLY A 119 6.23 2.26 -5.90
CA GLY A 119 5.71 2.18 -7.25
C GLY A 119 6.65 2.83 -8.26
N ASN A 120 6.23 2.96 -9.53
CA ASN A 120 7.06 3.51 -10.59
C ASN A 120 7.27 5.04 -10.49
N HIS A 121 6.52 5.73 -9.65
CA HIS A 121 6.69 7.16 -9.37
C HIS A 121 7.56 7.43 -8.13
N ASP A 122 8.09 6.38 -7.48
CA ASP A 122 8.88 6.50 -6.26
C ASP A 122 10.38 6.33 -6.53
N HIS A 123 11.21 6.75 -5.56
CA HIS A 123 12.62 6.43 -5.45
C HIS A 123 12.96 5.89 -4.06
N ARG A 124 13.82 4.85 -4.02
CA ARG A 124 14.12 4.11 -2.77
C ARG A 124 14.83 4.97 -1.73
N GLU A 125 15.83 5.74 -2.17
CA GLU A 125 16.65 6.51 -1.25
C GLU A 125 15.84 7.54 -0.47
N PRO A 126 15.05 8.45 -1.09
CA PRO A 126 14.21 9.38 -0.35
C PRO A 126 13.07 8.67 0.42
N MET A 127 12.54 7.54 -0.10
CA MET A 127 11.54 6.76 0.60
C MET A 127 12.09 6.19 1.92
N PHE A 128 13.28 5.59 1.92
CA PHE A 128 13.92 5.09 3.13
C PHE A 128 14.24 6.20 4.13
N LYS A 129 14.60 7.40 3.65
CA LYS A 129 14.83 8.55 4.54
C LYS A 129 13.55 9.00 5.26
N CYS A 130 12.42 8.99 4.57
CA CYS A 130 11.13 9.38 5.12
C CYS A 130 10.45 8.25 5.90
N HIS A 131 10.76 6.99 5.58
CA HIS A 131 10.23 5.80 6.25
C HIS A 131 11.37 4.89 6.75
N PRO A 132 12.21 5.34 7.70
CA PRO A 132 13.42 4.61 8.13
C PRO A 132 13.11 3.23 8.70
N HIS A 133 11.95 3.04 9.32
CA HIS A 133 11.50 1.74 9.81
C HIS A 133 11.48 0.66 8.71
N GLN A 134 11.18 1.02 7.46
CA GLN A 134 11.20 0.06 6.34
C GLN A 134 12.60 -0.51 6.10
N ALA A 135 13.65 0.29 6.32
CA ALA A 135 15.04 -0.19 6.21
C ALA A 135 15.43 -1.15 7.34
N GLU A 136 14.78 -1.04 8.50
CA GLU A 136 15.04 -1.89 9.66
C GLU A 136 14.36 -3.26 9.54
N ILE A 137 13.16 -3.31 8.93
CA ILE A 137 12.35 -4.53 8.85
C ILE A 137 12.53 -5.31 7.55
N THR A 138 13.14 -4.71 6.51
CA THR A 138 13.25 -5.38 5.22
C THR A 138 14.15 -6.61 5.28
N PRO A 139 13.66 -7.78 4.80
CA PRO A 139 14.49 -8.97 4.69
C PRO A 139 15.43 -8.95 3.47
N VAL A 140 15.27 -7.98 2.56
CA VAL A 140 16.08 -7.80 1.35
C VAL A 140 16.75 -6.43 1.39
N PRO A 141 18.04 -6.32 1.78
CA PRO A 141 18.70 -5.05 1.94
C PRO A 141 18.58 -4.15 0.69
N GLY A 142 18.25 -2.88 0.90
CA GLY A 142 18.09 -1.89 -0.17
C GLY A 142 16.80 -2.02 -0.99
N ARG A 143 15.83 -2.84 -0.53
CA ARG A 143 14.50 -2.98 -1.12
C ARG A 143 13.43 -2.76 -0.06
N LEU A 144 12.30 -2.15 -0.45
CA LEU A 144 11.17 -1.96 0.47
C LEU A 144 10.28 -3.21 0.48
N VAL A 145 10.85 -4.30 0.97
CA VAL A 145 10.16 -5.59 1.15
C VAL A 145 9.71 -5.73 2.60
N SER A 146 8.52 -6.24 2.83
CA SER A 146 8.00 -6.47 4.19
C SER A 146 7.26 -7.81 4.29
N VAL A 147 7.40 -8.47 5.44
CA VAL A 147 6.53 -9.57 5.85
C VAL A 147 5.53 -9.02 6.85
N ILE A 148 4.26 -9.04 6.49
CA ILE A 148 3.20 -8.39 7.26
C ILE A 148 2.24 -9.46 7.77
N ASP A 149 2.09 -9.55 9.09
CA ASP A 149 1.10 -10.42 9.72
C ASP A 149 -0.30 -9.82 9.58
N LEU A 150 -1.18 -10.44 8.83
CA LEU A 150 -2.58 -10.02 8.66
C LEU A 150 -3.55 -10.68 9.69
N GLY A 151 -3.02 -11.39 10.66
CA GLY A 151 -3.80 -12.18 11.63
C GLY A 151 -3.82 -13.66 11.25
N SER A 152 -4.70 -14.10 10.37
CA SER A 152 -4.78 -15.51 9.94
C SER A 152 -3.96 -15.83 8.69
N ALA A 153 -3.36 -14.85 8.04
CA ALA A 153 -2.51 -14.99 6.86
C ALA A 153 -1.32 -14.03 6.92
N ASP A 154 -0.33 -14.22 6.04
CA ASP A 154 0.77 -13.29 5.84
C ASP A 154 0.61 -12.52 4.52
N LEU A 155 1.19 -11.32 4.45
CA LEU A 155 1.42 -10.61 3.19
C LEU A 155 2.92 -10.43 2.98
N PHE A 156 3.43 -10.95 1.87
CA PHE A 156 4.78 -10.65 1.38
C PHE A 156 4.67 -9.45 0.43
N LEU A 157 4.93 -8.26 0.98
CA LEU A 157 4.90 -7.01 0.21
C LEU A 157 6.25 -6.82 -0.46
N MET A 158 6.26 -6.78 -1.80
CA MET A 158 7.46 -6.74 -2.63
C MET A 158 7.70 -5.35 -3.21
N ASP A 159 8.94 -5.04 -3.48
CA ASP A 159 9.39 -3.80 -4.12
C ASP A 159 9.65 -4.06 -5.61
N SER A 160 8.64 -3.79 -6.45
CA SER A 160 8.70 -4.08 -7.89
C SER A 160 9.21 -2.91 -8.74
N LEU A 161 9.79 -1.88 -8.15
CA LEU A 161 10.31 -0.72 -8.86
C LEU A 161 11.55 -1.08 -9.72
N GLN A 162 11.51 -0.70 -10.99
CA GLN A 162 12.68 -0.62 -11.87
C GLN A 162 13.21 0.82 -11.84
N GLU A 163 14.06 1.10 -10.85
CA GLU A 163 14.51 2.45 -10.54
C GLU A 163 15.51 2.98 -11.55
N ASN A 164 15.30 4.21 -12.02
CA ASN A 164 16.28 4.93 -12.82
C ASN A 164 17.53 5.25 -11.95
N PRO A 165 18.74 4.90 -12.41
CA PRO A 165 19.96 5.15 -11.67
C PRO A 165 20.27 6.63 -11.43
N GLU A 166 19.63 7.56 -12.15
CA GLU A 166 19.73 8.99 -11.88
C GLU A 166 19.06 9.38 -10.55
N GLY A 167 18.14 8.54 -10.03
CA GLY A 167 17.50 8.71 -8.73
C GLY A 167 16.46 9.83 -8.69
N GLU A 168 16.25 10.41 -7.50
CA GLU A 168 15.28 11.45 -7.21
C GLU A 168 15.20 12.52 -8.30
N GLY A 169 14.01 12.80 -8.79
CA GLY A 169 13.75 13.77 -9.84
C GLY A 169 13.77 13.22 -11.25
N SER A 170 14.11 11.95 -11.43
CA SER A 170 14.06 11.24 -12.74
C SER A 170 12.80 10.40 -12.85
N GLY A 171 12.41 10.07 -14.09
CA GLY A 171 11.33 9.12 -14.35
C GLY A 171 11.85 7.68 -14.37
N ASN A 172 11.10 6.77 -13.78
CA ASN A 172 11.41 5.33 -13.79
C ASN A 172 10.76 4.60 -14.96
N ALA A 173 11.11 3.32 -15.15
CA ALA A 173 10.34 2.43 -16.01
C ALA A 173 8.90 2.29 -15.47
N VAL A 174 7.93 2.21 -16.38
CA VAL A 174 6.52 2.01 -16.01
C VAL A 174 6.26 0.57 -15.59
N ASP A 175 6.93 -0.39 -16.24
CA ASP A 175 6.79 -1.82 -15.96
C ASP A 175 7.52 -2.20 -14.66
N GLY A 176 7.01 -3.22 -13.97
CA GLY A 176 7.57 -3.72 -12.72
C GLY A 176 8.52 -4.89 -12.89
N ALA A 177 9.49 -5.03 -11.96
CA ALA A 177 10.34 -6.21 -11.89
C ALA A 177 10.83 -6.48 -10.47
N LEU A 178 11.11 -7.75 -10.16
CA LEU A 178 11.88 -8.14 -8.97
C LEU A 178 13.31 -8.49 -9.40
N ASP A 179 14.29 -7.95 -8.68
CA ASP A 179 15.68 -8.39 -8.86
C ASP A 179 15.90 -9.79 -8.29
N GLU A 180 17.06 -10.36 -8.60
CA GLU A 180 17.38 -11.73 -8.23
C GLU A 180 17.33 -11.97 -6.72
N ALA A 181 17.77 -11.01 -5.92
CA ALA A 181 17.76 -11.12 -4.46
C ALA A 181 16.33 -11.23 -3.91
N GLN A 182 15.40 -10.43 -4.44
CA GLN A 182 13.99 -10.49 -4.08
C GLN A 182 13.35 -11.81 -4.57
N GLN A 183 13.66 -12.25 -5.80
CA GLN A 183 13.14 -13.52 -6.33
C GLN A 183 13.55 -14.70 -5.45
N GLN A 184 14.84 -14.80 -5.12
CA GLN A 184 15.38 -15.85 -4.26
C GLN A 184 14.76 -15.80 -2.86
N TRP A 185 14.66 -14.60 -2.29
CA TRP A 185 14.03 -14.42 -0.98
C TRP A 185 12.56 -14.86 -1.00
N LEU A 186 11.76 -14.42 -2.00
CA LEU A 186 10.34 -14.76 -2.08
C LEU A 186 10.11 -16.26 -2.23
N LEU A 187 10.88 -16.93 -3.10
CA LEU A 187 10.79 -18.40 -3.27
C LEU A 187 11.11 -19.13 -1.96
N LYS A 188 12.12 -18.67 -1.22
CA LYS A 188 12.46 -19.22 0.09
C LYS A 188 11.35 -18.98 1.10
N ALA A 189 10.87 -17.76 1.22
CA ALA A 189 9.79 -17.38 2.15
C ALA A 189 8.51 -18.17 1.87
N ALA A 190 8.13 -18.30 0.59
CA ALA A 190 6.98 -19.08 0.17
C ALA A 190 7.11 -20.58 0.52
N LYS A 191 8.32 -21.15 0.36
CA LYS A 191 8.60 -22.56 0.75
C LYS A 191 8.54 -22.77 2.26
N GLU A 192 8.97 -21.78 3.02
CA GLU A 192 9.04 -21.82 4.51
C GLU A 192 7.74 -21.41 5.18
N ALA A 193 6.77 -20.86 4.42
CA ALA A 193 5.47 -20.43 4.92
C ALA A 193 4.76 -21.54 5.72
N LYS A 194 4.11 -21.17 6.81
CA LYS A 194 3.39 -22.11 7.70
C LYS A 194 1.88 -21.85 7.73
N ARG A 195 1.45 -20.77 7.10
CA ARG A 195 0.05 -20.34 7.02
C ARG A 195 -0.22 -19.71 5.66
N PRO A 196 -1.48 -19.52 5.28
CA PRO A 196 -1.84 -18.87 4.03
C PRO A 196 -1.10 -17.54 3.86
N PHE A 197 -0.69 -17.22 2.63
CA PHE A 197 -0.04 -15.96 2.34
C PHE A 197 -0.50 -15.34 1.03
N PHE A 198 -0.48 -14.03 1.02
CA PHE A 198 -0.62 -13.20 -0.15
C PHE A 198 0.75 -12.67 -0.61
N VAL A 199 0.87 -12.40 -1.88
CA VAL A 199 1.95 -11.56 -2.40
C VAL A 199 1.35 -10.24 -2.84
N GLY A 200 2.02 -9.15 -2.52
CA GLY A 200 1.64 -7.82 -2.95
C GLY A 200 2.81 -7.08 -3.55
N ALA A 201 2.57 -6.30 -4.58
CA ALA A 201 3.50 -5.34 -5.15
C ALA A 201 2.71 -4.22 -5.79
N HIS A 202 3.40 -3.15 -6.21
CA HIS A 202 2.71 -2.09 -6.94
C HIS A 202 2.20 -2.55 -8.30
N HIS A 203 3.06 -3.22 -9.08
CA HIS A 203 2.78 -3.61 -10.46
C HIS A 203 1.96 -4.90 -10.57
N ASP A 204 1.27 -5.05 -11.70
CA ASP A 204 0.49 -6.24 -12.07
C ASP A 204 1.40 -7.50 -12.12
N PRO A 205 0.92 -8.68 -11.69
CA PRO A 205 1.72 -9.89 -11.69
C PRO A 205 2.09 -10.38 -13.10
N ASP A 206 1.52 -9.83 -14.16
CA ASP A 206 1.92 -10.11 -15.54
C ASP A 206 3.28 -9.47 -15.88
N GLU A 207 3.62 -8.38 -15.21
CA GLU A 207 4.89 -7.69 -15.35
C GLU A 207 5.95 -8.29 -14.42
N VAL A 208 5.54 -8.68 -13.20
CA VAL A 208 6.46 -9.20 -12.18
C VAL A 208 6.78 -10.67 -12.42
N ARG A 209 8.07 -10.98 -12.55
CA ARG A 209 8.56 -12.31 -12.91
C ARG A 209 9.47 -12.92 -11.85
N ILE A 210 9.50 -14.26 -11.85
CA ILE A 210 10.50 -15.09 -11.18
C ILE A 210 11.17 -15.95 -12.25
N GLY A 211 12.41 -15.62 -12.60
CA GLY A 211 13.06 -16.15 -13.78
C GLY A 211 12.29 -15.79 -15.06
N ASP A 212 11.94 -16.78 -15.85
CA ASP A 212 11.14 -16.66 -17.08
C ASP A 212 9.63 -16.73 -16.85
N LYS A 213 9.19 -17.05 -15.64
CA LYS A 213 7.77 -17.24 -15.30
C LYS A 213 7.16 -15.98 -14.68
N LYS A 214 5.88 -15.75 -14.93
CA LYS A 214 5.08 -14.81 -14.14
C LYS A 214 5.10 -15.25 -12.67
N LEU A 215 5.14 -14.30 -11.74
CA LEU A 215 5.21 -14.58 -10.31
C LEU A 215 4.11 -15.55 -9.86
N THR A 216 2.87 -15.32 -10.29
CA THR A 216 1.73 -16.17 -9.92
C THR A 216 1.89 -17.61 -10.40
N ILE A 217 2.47 -17.83 -11.59
CA ILE A 217 2.76 -19.15 -12.12
C ILE A 217 3.91 -19.82 -11.34
N ALA A 218 4.91 -19.06 -10.93
CA ALA A 218 6.03 -19.60 -10.16
C ALA A 218 5.61 -20.08 -8.75
N LEU A 219 4.52 -19.55 -8.22
CA LEU A 219 3.98 -19.88 -6.89
C LEU A 219 2.74 -20.80 -6.93
N GLU A 220 2.19 -21.13 -8.11
CA GLU A 220 0.90 -21.83 -8.25
C GLU A 220 0.83 -23.20 -7.56
N ASP A 221 1.96 -23.90 -7.47
CA ASP A 221 2.04 -25.20 -6.81
C ASP A 221 2.13 -25.12 -5.29
N ASN A 222 2.25 -23.93 -4.71
CA ASN A 222 2.27 -23.75 -3.28
C ASN A 222 0.82 -23.65 -2.74
N PRO A 223 0.35 -24.63 -1.95
CA PRO A 223 -1.03 -24.66 -1.48
C PRO A 223 -1.39 -23.53 -0.51
N LEU A 224 -0.40 -22.82 0.05
CA LEU A 224 -0.60 -21.70 0.95
C LEU A 224 -0.63 -20.35 0.21
N PHE A 225 -0.27 -20.31 -1.08
CA PHE A 225 -0.36 -19.11 -1.89
C PHE A 225 -1.83 -18.80 -2.20
N THR A 226 -2.34 -17.71 -1.63
CA THR A 226 -3.77 -17.40 -1.62
C THR A 226 -4.18 -16.41 -2.71
N GLY A 227 -3.33 -15.43 -3.00
CA GLY A 227 -3.66 -14.40 -3.99
C GLY A 227 -2.61 -13.32 -4.12
N TYR A 228 -2.84 -12.44 -5.11
CA TYR A 228 -1.98 -11.32 -5.42
C TYR A 228 -2.76 -9.99 -5.34
N VAL A 229 -2.14 -8.96 -4.76
CA VAL A 229 -2.71 -7.62 -4.63
C VAL A 229 -1.75 -6.60 -5.24
N CYS A 230 -2.26 -5.71 -6.08
CA CYS A 230 -1.47 -4.65 -6.70
C CYS A 230 -2.20 -3.30 -6.71
N GLY A 231 -1.49 -2.25 -7.10
CA GLY A 231 -2.00 -0.92 -7.44
C GLY A 231 -1.81 -0.59 -8.92
N HIS A 232 -1.17 0.56 -9.22
CA HIS A 232 -0.67 0.99 -10.52
C HIS A 232 -1.73 1.40 -11.55
N HIS A 233 -2.83 0.65 -11.64
CA HIS A 233 -3.85 0.91 -12.67
C HIS A 233 -4.89 1.94 -12.27
N HIS A 234 -4.90 2.40 -11.02
CA HIS A 234 -5.89 3.33 -10.47
C HIS A 234 -7.34 2.87 -10.69
N ARG A 235 -7.56 1.56 -10.73
CA ARG A 235 -8.87 0.97 -10.96
C ARG A 235 -9.05 -0.27 -10.11
N TYR A 236 -10.16 -0.33 -9.40
CA TYR A 236 -10.54 -1.55 -8.70
C TYR A 236 -11.01 -2.59 -9.70
N PHE A 237 -10.27 -3.67 -9.83
CA PHE A 237 -10.71 -4.83 -10.59
C PHE A 237 -10.34 -6.13 -9.89
N ARG A 238 -11.13 -7.17 -10.15
CA ARG A 238 -10.94 -8.54 -9.68
C ARG A 238 -10.70 -9.41 -10.89
N LYS A 239 -9.55 -10.06 -10.96
CA LYS A 239 -9.27 -11.05 -11.98
C LYS A 239 -9.05 -12.42 -11.34
N TRP A 240 -9.57 -13.42 -12.01
CA TRP A 240 -9.18 -14.80 -11.78
C TRP A 240 -8.02 -15.09 -12.72
N TYR A 241 -6.84 -15.26 -12.18
CA TYR A 241 -5.73 -15.76 -12.95
C TYR A 241 -5.84 -17.27 -13.02
N HIS A 242 -6.05 -17.80 -14.21
CA HIS A 242 -5.65 -19.14 -14.50
C HIS A 242 -4.13 -19.11 -14.64
N ALA A 243 -3.41 -19.48 -13.59
CA ALA A 243 -1.97 -19.60 -13.61
C ALA A 243 -1.61 -20.70 -14.61
N GLY A 244 -1.24 -20.32 -15.82
CA GLY A 244 -0.74 -21.21 -16.86
C GLY A 244 -1.69 -22.34 -17.25
N TYR A 245 -1.12 -23.48 -17.68
CA TYR A 245 -1.83 -24.67 -18.07
C TYR A 245 -2.21 -25.59 -16.89
N SER A 246 -1.89 -25.22 -15.66
CA SER A 246 -2.30 -25.97 -14.48
C SER A 246 -3.78 -25.76 -14.21
N LYS A 247 -4.55 -26.84 -14.22
CA LYS A 247 -5.98 -26.82 -13.85
C LYS A 247 -6.21 -26.79 -12.34
N ARG A 248 -5.15 -26.63 -11.51
CA ARG A 248 -5.21 -26.92 -10.09
C ARG A 248 -5.51 -25.69 -9.22
N HIS A 249 -5.05 -24.49 -9.61
CA HIS A 249 -5.26 -23.31 -8.79
C HIS A 249 -5.64 -22.09 -9.62
N VAL A 250 -6.66 -21.39 -9.16
CA VAL A 250 -7.04 -20.09 -9.68
C VAL A 250 -6.49 -19.05 -8.71
N THR A 251 -5.39 -18.40 -9.08
CA THR A 251 -4.88 -17.27 -8.31
C THR A 251 -5.80 -16.08 -8.49
N ARG A 252 -6.24 -15.52 -7.39
CA ARG A 252 -7.02 -14.28 -7.39
C ARG A 252 -6.10 -13.10 -7.46
N LEU A 253 -6.40 -12.20 -8.38
CA LEU A 253 -5.80 -10.88 -8.43
C LEU A 253 -6.84 -9.84 -8.02
N VAL A 254 -6.42 -8.92 -7.14
CA VAL A 254 -7.15 -7.68 -6.89
C VAL A 254 -6.21 -6.52 -7.15
N CYS A 255 -6.64 -5.62 -8.01
CA CYS A 255 -6.04 -4.30 -8.16
C CYS A 255 -6.78 -3.32 -7.27
N LEU A 256 -6.03 -2.51 -6.54
CA LEU A 256 -6.55 -1.51 -5.62
C LEU A 256 -6.95 -0.23 -6.37
N PRO A 257 -7.92 0.53 -5.85
CA PRO A 257 -8.17 1.88 -6.32
C PRO A 257 -7.01 2.79 -5.96
N SER A 258 -6.94 3.95 -6.60
CA SER A 258 -6.07 5.03 -6.17
C SER A 258 -6.62 5.68 -4.90
N THR A 259 -5.75 5.99 -3.95
CA THR A 259 -6.18 6.73 -2.75
C THR A 259 -6.03 8.25 -2.94
N GLY A 260 -5.30 8.69 -3.96
CA GLY A 260 -5.01 10.11 -4.15
C GLY A 260 -5.30 10.69 -5.53
N TRP A 261 -5.09 9.94 -6.62
CA TRP A 261 -5.11 10.53 -7.96
C TRP A 261 -5.92 9.69 -8.93
N TRP A 262 -6.59 10.23 -9.87
CA TRP A 262 -7.49 9.77 -10.92
C TRP A 262 -7.89 8.25 -10.94
N GLY A 263 -8.99 7.93 -11.63
CA GLY A 263 -9.56 6.59 -11.69
C GLY A 263 -10.55 6.35 -10.55
N ASP A 264 -10.60 5.14 -10.05
CA ASP A 264 -11.37 4.79 -8.84
C ASP A 264 -10.65 5.36 -7.62
N ILE A 265 -11.34 6.16 -6.83
CA ILE A 265 -10.78 6.82 -5.66
C ILE A 265 -11.30 6.17 -4.39
N GLY A 266 -10.37 5.62 -3.62
CA GLY A 266 -10.73 4.95 -2.37
C GLY A 266 -9.59 4.15 -1.78
N TYR A 267 -9.95 3.12 -1.04
CA TYR A 267 -9.03 2.17 -0.42
C TYR A 267 -9.76 0.85 -0.18
N ALA A 268 -9.05 -0.18 0.24
CA ALA A 268 -9.67 -1.46 0.55
C ALA A 268 -9.43 -1.88 2.01
N LEU A 269 -10.40 -2.61 2.56
CA LEU A 269 -10.32 -3.24 3.87
C LEU A 269 -10.03 -4.72 3.69
N MET A 270 -8.87 -5.19 4.15
CA MET A 270 -8.55 -6.61 4.21
C MET A 270 -8.85 -7.13 5.61
N ARG A 271 -9.77 -8.09 5.70
CA ARG A 271 -10.08 -8.80 6.94
C ARG A 271 -9.78 -10.29 6.78
N THR A 272 -9.02 -10.84 7.70
CA THR A 272 -8.66 -12.25 7.70
C THR A 272 -9.45 -13.04 8.76
N TYR A 273 -9.85 -14.25 8.39
CA TYR A 273 -10.54 -15.23 9.21
C TYR A 273 -9.75 -16.55 9.19
N PRO A 274 -10.05 -17.52 10.05
CA PRO A 274 -9.31 -18.80 10.07
C PRO A 274 -9.36 -19.59 8.75
N ASP A 275 -10.40 -19.40 7.94
CA ASP A 275 -10.70 -20.16 6.72
C ASP A 275 -10.66 -19.33 5.43
N ARG A 276 -10.58 -18.00 5.55
CA ARG A 276 -10.63 -17.08 4.40
C ARG A 276 -10.12 -15.69 4.73
N ALA A 277 -9.93 -14.92 3.70
CA ALA A 277 -9.82 -13.46 3.78
C ALA A 277 -10.88 -12.78 2.92
N GLU A 278 -11.29 -11.60 3.32
CA GLU A 278 -12.23 -10.73 2.60
C GLU A 278 -11.57 -9.38 2.36
N LEU A 279 -11.54 -8.95 1.10
CA LEU A 279 -11.09 -7.63 0.72
C LEU A 279 -12.29 -6.84 0.20
N SER A 280 -12.67 -5.80 0.95
CA SER A 280 -13.84 -4.96 0.68
C SER A 280 -13.40 -3.60 0.19
N LEU A 281 -13.98 -3.13 -0.91
CA LEU A 281 -13.70 -1.80 -1.44
C LEU A 281 -14.45 -0.73 -0.67
N VAL A 282 -13.75 0.31 -0.26
CA VAL A 282 -14.30 1.59 0.18
C VAL A 282 -14.04 2.60 -0.93
N GLU A 283 -15.05 2.82 -1.76
CA GLU A 283 -14.95 3.79 -2.85
C GLU A 283 -15.56 5.12 -2.43
N ASN A 284 -14.78 6.18 -2.60
CA ASN A 284 -15.11 7.53 -2.20
C ASN A 284 -15.50 8.42 -3.37
N ASP A 285 -14.89 8.19 -4.55
CA ASP A 285 -15.12 8.98 -5.76
C ASP A 285 -14.61 8.26 -7.00
N TYR A 286 -14.92 8.79 -8.16
CA TYR A 286 -14.34 8.42 -9.45
C TYR A 286 -14.18 9.65 -10.31
N PHE A 287 -13.02 9.80 -10.97
CA PHE A 287 -12.81 10.79 -12.00
C PHE A 287 -11.72 10.37 -12.99
N PHE A 288 -11.93 10.68 -14.25
CA PHE A 288 -10.98 10.39 -15.33
C PHE A 288 -11.26 11.31 -16.54
N PRO A 289 -10.25 11.91 -17.17
CA PRO A 289 -8.81 11.86 -16.85
C PRO A 289 -8.36 12.92 -15.83
N HIS A 290 -9.25 13.78 -15.38
CA HIS A 290 -8.95 14.86 -14.45
C HIS A 290 -10.15 15.14 -13.53
N PRO A 291 -9.94 15.75 -12.36
CA PRO A 291 -11.02 16.23 -11.50
C PRO A 291 -11.92 17.24 -12.22
N LEU A 292 -13.18 17.27 -11.81
CA LEU A 292 -14.14 18.27 -12.33
C LEU A 292 -13.65 19.69 -12.03
N LYS A 293 -13.68 20.54 -13.04
CA LYS A 293 -13.43 21.97 -12.85
C LYS A 293 -14.64 22.65 -12.21
N PRO A 294 -14.44 23.81 -11.57
CA PRO A 294 -15.55 24.58 -11.02
C PRO A 294 -16.64 24.84 -12.07
N GLY A 295 -17.88 24.40 -11.80
CA GLY A 295 -19.01 24.53 -12.70
C GLY A 295 -19.14 23.43 -13.78
N GLU A 296 -18.19 22.51 -13.89
CA GLU A 296 -18.30 21.35 -14.75
C GLU A 296 -19.27 20.33 -14.16
N LYS A 297 -20.12 19.74 -14.98
CA LYS A 297 -21.07 18.73 -14.53
C LYS A 297 -20.40 17.36 -14.50
N ARG A 298 -20.65 16.61 -13.45
CA ARG A 298 -20.24 15.20 -13.34
C ARG A 298 -20.86 14.38 -14.47
N PRO A 299 -20.04 13.66 -15.28
CA PRO A 299 -20.57 12.72 -16.26
C PRO A 299 -21.39 11.61 -15.55
N PRO A 300 -22.62 11.31 -16.02
CA PRO A 300 -23.47 10.28 -15.37
C PRO A 300 -22.79 8.91 -15.26
N GLU A 301 -21.98 8.53 -16.24
CA GLU A 301 -21.24 7.27 -16.26
C GLU A 301 -20.25 7.12 -15.09
N TRP A 302 -19.82 8.22 -14.47
CA TRP A 302 -18.97 8.14 -13.27
C TRP A 302 -19.75 7.65 -12.04
N ASP A 303 -21.02 8.05 -11.94
CA ASP A 303 -21.88 7.57 -10.86
C ASP A 303 -22.23 6.09 -11.03
N ASP A 304 -22.38 5.63 -12.28
CA ASP A 304 -22.59 4.22 -12.59
C ASP A 304 -21.38 3.35 -12.19
N ILE A 305 -20.14 3.81 -12.47
CA ILE A 305 -18.90 3.12 -12.07
C ILE A 305 -18.81 3.01 -10.55
N ILE A 306 -19.07 4.11 -9.81
CA ILE A 306 -19.09 4.09 -8.35
C ILE A 306 -20.15 3.10 -7.83
N ALA A 307 -21.32 3.12 -8.42
CA ALA A 307 -22.42 2.23 -8.01
C ALA A 307 -22.09 0.75 -8.24
N GLU A 308 -21.38 0.41 -9.33
CA GLU A 308 -20.93 -0.94 -9.65
C GLU A 308 -19.89 -1.44 -8.65
N ASN A 309 -18.97 -0.57 -8.25
CA ASN A 309 -17.88 -0.91 -7.33
C ASN A 309 -18.29 -0.87 -5.85
N LYS A 310 -19.30 -0.08 -5.52
CA LYS A 310 -19.72 0.17 -4.14
C LYS A 310 -20.08 -1.11 -3.40
N GLY A 311 -19.34 -1.36 -2.32
CA GLY A 311 -19.53 -2.55 -1.49
C GLY A 311 -19.03 -3.85 -2.13
N ALA A 312 -18.22 -3.76 -3.20
CA ALA A 312 -17.60 -4.92 -3.81
C ALA A 312 -16.68 -5.64 -2.80
N VAL A 313 -16.81 -6.97 -2.75
CA VAL A 313 -16.02 -7.83 -1.87
C VAL A 313 -15.36 -8.93 -2.69
N SER A 314 -14.05 -9.11 -2.50
CA SER A 314 -13.28 -10.27 -2.97
C SER A 314 -13.04 -11.22 -1.81
N VAL A 315 -13.49 -12.47 -1.94
CA VAL A 315 -13.30 -13.51 -0.91
C VAL A 315 -12.20 -14.47 -1.37
N PHE A 316 -11.20 -14.71 -0.54
CA PHE A 316 -10.09 -15.64 -0.76
C PHE A 316 -10.24 -16.79 0.24
N HIS A 317 -10.42 -18.02 -0.23
CA HIS A 317 -10.47 -19.21 0.61
C HIS A 317 -9.06 -19.81 0.74
N TYR A 318 -8.72 -20.25 1.96
CA TYR A 318 -7.44 -20.88 2.29
C TYR A 318 -7.44 -22.37 2.01
#